data_2c9cd374424da9fe7719cf1808053c71
#
_entry.id   2c9cd374424da9fe7719cf1808053c71
#
_cell.length_a   1.000
_cell.length_b   1.000
_cell.length_c   1.000
_cell.angle_alpha   90.00
_cell.angle_beta   90.00
_cell.angle_gamma   90.00
#
_symmetry.space_group_name_H-M   'P 1'
#
loop_
_entity.id
_entity.type
_entity.pdbx_description
1 polymer ?
#
loop_
_entity_poly.entity_id
_entity_poly.type
_entity_poly.pdbx_seq_one_letter_code
_entity_poly.pdbx_strand_id
1 'polypeptide(L)'
;ACAGGMPGAGQMGATLVNLASGGQTRVSGVIEGVLSLVAFLALGAFIAWIPVAALAGILIVVGIRMIDSHSLHLLQSPWTMLDFVVIVVVVAVALAYSLIAASAVGIALAMFLFIREQLTGTLIRNKVEGSARFSKRVRLGHEMELLERRGERTIILELQGSLFFGTKDQLFTSLEPELSQRTYVVLDMRRVQSVDVTAVHLLSQIKDSLVERGAFLVFSGLAHTLPNGRTIAELFSQMELTTASDQVKVFAGLDDAVEWVEDQILGESLLVAAELPPLEIYEMELFQDSKEEALIALVECLERRSVAKDDRVFSAGDAADQLYLIRKGAVRISVPVPGKDFSRHRLTYGRGDFVGGMSFITKAARFS
;
A
#
# COMPACT_ATOMS: atom_id res chain seq x y z
N ALA A 1 -36.15 -19.71 23.15
CA ALA A 1 -36.44 -18.55 24.01
C ALA A 1 -37.94 -18.19 24.00
N CYS A 2 -38.67 -18.29 22.85
CA CYS A 2 -40.10 -17.90 22.76
C CYS A 2 -41.05 -18.72 23.65
N ALA A 3 -40.63 -19.89 24.09
CA ALA A 3 -41.43 -20.78 25.01
C ALA A 3 -40.79 -20.89 26.41
N GLY A 4 -39.97 -19.94 26.85
CA GLY A 4 -39.32 -19.94 28.17
C GLY A 4 -38.11 -20.88 28.29
N GLY A 5 -37.66 -21.50 27.21
CA GLY A 5 -36.44 -22.33 27.19
C GLY A 5 -35.15 -21.54 27.05
N MET A 6 -33.99 -22.13 27.38
CA MET A 6 -32.69 -21.55 27.12
C MET A 6 -32.47 -21.33 25.62
N PRO A 7 -31.79 -20.25 25.20
CA PRO A 7 -31.45 -20.07 23.80
C PRO A 7 -30.54 -21.21 23.33
N GLY A 8 -30.95 -21.89 22.25
CA GLY A 8 -30.13 -22.93 21.63
C GLY A 8 -29.02 -22.31 20.78
N ALA A 9 -27.82 -22.82 20.90
CA ALA A 9 -26.74 -22.53 19.98
C ALA A 9 -26.76 -23.51 18.80
N GLY A 10 -26.37 -23.07 17.61
CA GLY A 10 -26.19 -23.95 16.45
C GLY A 10 -25.15 -25.03 16.75
N GLN A 11 -25.53 -26.29 16.65
CA GLN A 11 -24.61 -27.42 16.85
C GLN A 11 -23.97 -27.81 15.52
N MET A 12 -22.67 -27.54 15.38
CA MET A 12 -21.91 -27.90 14.18
C MET A 12 -21.87 -29.43 13.97
N GLY A 13 -21.77 -30.22 15.05
CA GLY A 13 -21.73 -31.68 14.99
C GLY A 13 -22.98 -32.30 14.36
N ALA A 14 -24.16 -31.94 14.84
CA ALA A 14 -25.41 -32.41 14.28
C ALA A 14 -25.61 -32.00 12.81
N THR A 15 -25.22 -30.76 12.48
CA THR A 15 -25.29 -30.27 11.11
C THR A 15 -24.33 -31.01 10.17
N LEU A 16 -23.11 -31.34 10.61
CA LEU A 16 -22.15 -32.12 9.82
C LEU A 16 -22.61 -33.55 9.58
N VAL A 17 -23.21 -34.20 10.60
CA VAL A 17 -23.80 -35.53 10.46
C VAL A 17 -24.97 -35.52 9.49
N ASN A 18 -25.83 -34.51 9.55
CA ASN A 18 -26.94 -34.33 8.61
C ASN A 18 -26.43 -34.14 7.17
N LEU A 19 -25.43 -33.27 6.96
CA LEU A 19 -24.82 -33.08 5.66
C LEU A 19 -24.12 -34.35 5.13
N ALA A 20 -23.37 -35.07 5.98
CA ALA A 20 -22.72 -36.34 5.64
C ALA A 20 -23.73 -37.43 5.30
N SER A 21 -24.94 -37.36 5.84
CA SER A 21 -26.04 -38.26 5.55
C SER A 21 -26.88 -37.88 4.31
N GLY A 22 -26.47 -36.84 3.58
CA GLY A 22 -27.11 -36.40 2.34
C GLY A 22 -28.13 -35.27 2.50
N GLY A 23 -28.22 -34.62 3.65
CA GLY A 23 -29.08 -33.46 3.88
C GLY A 23 -28.61 -32.25 3.10
N GLN A 24 -29.39 -31.75 2.13
CA GLN A 24 -29.03 -30.63 1.26
C GLN A 24 -29.85 -29.35 1.53
N THR A 25 -30.91 -29.43 2.32
CA THR A 25 -31.83 -28.32 2.52
C THR A 25 -32.06 -28.01 4.00
N ARG A 26 -32.56 -26.82 4.31
CA ARG A 26 -32.95 -26.42 5.67
C ARG A 26 -34.12 -27.30 6.23
N VAL A 27 -34.91 -27.87 5.34
CA VAL A 27 -36.03 -28.78 5.71
C VAL A 27 -35.48 -30.04 6.39
N SER A 28 -34.31 -30.54 5.99
CA SER A 28 -33.66 -31.69 6.62
C SER A 28 -33.42 -31.48 8.12
N GLY A 29 -32.94 -30.31 8.54
CA GLY A 29 -32.73 -29.97 9.95
C GLY A 29 -34.04 -29.81 10.73
N VAL A 30 -35.12 -29.31 10.09
CA VAL A 30 -36.45 -29.24 10.71
C VAL A 30 -37.00 -30.64 10.93
N ILE A 31 -36.88 -31.53 9.95
CA ILE A 31 -37.34 -32.94 10.06
C ILE A 31 -36.54 -33.66 11.15
N GLU A 32 -35.21 -33.46 11.21
CA GLU A 32 -34.34 -33.98 12.27
C GLU A 32 -34.83 -33.55 13.67
N GLY A 33 -35.13 -32.25 13.85
CA GLY A 33 -35.66 -31.73 15.12
C GLY A 33 -37.01 -32.31 15.51
N VAL A 34 -37.94 -32.44 14.55
CA VAL A 34 -39.28 -33.04 14.77
C VAL A 34 -39.18 -34.54 15.10
N LEU A 35 -38.33 -35.28 14.33
CA LEU A 35 -38.11 -36.69 14.61
C LEU A 35 -37.45 -36.93 15.96
N SER A 36 -36.51 -36.09 16.36
CA SER A 36 -35.86 -36.14 17.68
C SER A 36 -36.86 -35.89 18.80
N LEU A 37 -37.80 -34.94 18.63
CA LEU A 37 -38.86 -34.67 19.59
C LEU A 37 -39.85 -35.84 19.69
N VAL A 38 -40.27 -36.40 18.55
CA VAL A 38 -41.15 -37.57 18.50
C VAL A 38 -40.47 -38.77 19.14
N ALA A 39 -39.20 -39.02 18.83
CA ALA A 39 -38.42 -40.09 19.44
C ALA A 39 -38.33 -39.94 20.97
N PHE A 40 -38.10 -38.74 21.46
CA PHE A 40 -38.03 -38.45 22.91
C PHE A 40 -39.37 -38.73 23.60
N LEU A 41 -40.47 -38.28 23.02
CA LEU A 41 -41.80 -38.41 23.62
C LEU A 41 -42.39 -39.84 23.49
N ALA A 42 -42.20 -40.50 22.33
CA ALA A 42 -42.83 -41.79 22.05
C ALA A 42 -41.94 -42.99 22.38
N LEU A 43 -40.60 -42.85 22.24
CA LEU A 43 -39.66 -43.96 22.36
C LEU A 43 -38.80 -43.90 23.64
N GLY A 44 -39.11 -43.02 24.60
CA GLY A 44 -38.32 -42.86 25.83
C GLY A 44 -38.12 -44.18 26.61
N ALA A 45 -39.16 -45.05 26.69
CA ALA A 45 -39.05 -46.35 27.33
C ALA A 45 -38.10 -47.33 26.58
N PHE A 46 -38.05 -47.25 25.24
CA PHE A 46 -37.16 -48.09 24.42
C PHE A 46 -35.71 -47.56 24.47
N ILE A 47 -35.51 -46.24 24.55
CA ILE A 47 -34.20 -45.63 24.69
C ILE A 47 -33.53 -46.07 25.99
N ALA A 48 -34.28 -46.28 27.06
CA ALA A 48 -33.76 -46.76 28.33
C ALA A 48 -33.18 -48.20 28.25
N TRP A 49 -33.50 -48.98 27.23
CA TRP A 49 -32.97 -50.31 27.01
C TRP A 49 -31.65 -50.30 26.24
N ILE A 50 -31.23 -49.18 25.71
CA ILE A 50 -29.97 -49.07 24.96
C ILE A 50 -28.80 -49.18 25.95
N PRO A 51 -27.90 -50.19 25.77
CA PRO A 51 -26.73 -50.31 26.64
C PRO A 51 -25.85 -49.09 26.55
N VAL A 52 -25.36 -48.59 27.67
CA VAL A 52 -24.42 -47.44 27.73
C VAL A 52 -23.18 -47.71 26.88
N ALA A 53 -22.74 -48.97 26.77
CA ALA A 53 -21.62 -49.35 25.90
C ALA A 53 -21.89 -49.06 24.40
N ALA A 54 -23.12 -49.22 23.93
CA ALA A 54 -23.50 -48.92 22.55
C ALA A 54 -23.45 -47.39 22.28
N LEU A 55 -23.96 -46.61 23.24
CA LEU A 55 -23.87 -45.14 23.16
C LEU A 55 -22.43 -44.66 23.18
N ALA A 56 -21.57 -45.25 24.04
CA ALA A 56 -20.15 -44.93 24.07
C ALA A 56 -19.47 -45.26 22.75
N GLY A 57 -19.78 -46.40 22.12
CA GLY A 57 -19.27 -46.78 20.79
C GLY A 57 -19.64 -45.78 19.70
N ILE A 58 -20.89 -45.33 19.69
CA ILE A 58 -21.36 -44.31 18.74
C ILE A 58 -20.61 -42.99 18.96
N LEU A 59 -20.47 -42.54 20.22
CA LEU A 59 -19.74 -41.30 20.54
C LEU A 59 -18.27 -41.38 20.14
N ILE A 60 -17.63 -42.52 20.32
CA ILE A 60 -16.21 -42.71 19.86
C ILE A 60 -16.11 -42.57 18.33
N VAL A 61 -17.02 -43.26 17.59
CA VAL A 61 -17.02 -43.17 16.12
C VAL A 61 -17.30 -41.75 15.63
N VAL A 62 -18.27 -41.06 16.25
CA VAL A 62 -18.53 -39.63 15.95
C VAL A 62 -17.33 -38.76 16.29
N GLY A 63 -16.74 -38.96 17.45
CA GLY A 63 -15.53 -38.23 17.87
C GLY A 63 -14.39 -38.40 16.88
N ILE A 64 -14.09 -39.63 16.44
CA ILE A 64 -13.05 -39.88 15.43
C ILE A 64 -13.37 -39.21 14.09
N ARG A 65 -14.64 -39.23 13.66
CA ARG A 65 -15.08 -38.56 12.43
C ARG A 65 -15.07 -37.05 12.52
N MET A 66 -15.13 -36.48 13.71
CA MET A 66 -15.01 -35.04 13.95
C MET A 66 -13.58 -34.53 13.99
N ILE A 67 -12.58 -35.44 14.10
CA ILE A 67 -11.19 -35.03 13.99
C ILE A 67 -10.95 -34.56 12.55
N ASP A 68 -10.74 -33.26 12.41
CA ASP A 68 -10.41 -32.68 11.12
C ASP A 68 -8.96 -32.99 10.74
N SER A 69 -8.79 -33.83 9.72
CA SER A 69 -7.47 -34.17 9.17
C SER A 69 -6.73 -32.95 8.66
N HIS A 70 -7.44 -31.86 8.31
CA HIS A 70 -6.83 -30.61 7.89
C HIS A 70 -6.05 -29.96 9.03
N SER A 71 -6.50 -30.07 10.27
CA SER A 71 -5.77 -29.58 11.45
C SER A 71 -4.41 -30.25 11.64
N LEU A 72 -4.21 -31.47 11.14
CA LEU A 72 -2.91 -32.15 11.17
C LEU A 72 -1.92 -31.59 10.15
N HIS A 73 -2.38 -30.99 9.06
CA HIS A 73 -1.52 -30.31 8.10
C HIS A 73 -0.88 -29.04 8.66
N LEU A 74 -1.44 -28.45 9.73
CA LEU A 74 -0.85 -27.30 10.43
C LEU A 74 0.54 -27.62 11.02
N LEU A 75 0.82 -28.91 11.29
CA LEU A 75 2.14 -29.37 11.76
C LEU A 75 3.24 -29.32 10.67
N GLN A 76 2.85 -29.25 9.40
CA GLN A 76 3.80 -29.33 8.29
C GLN A 76 4.44 -27.99 7.97
N SER A 77 3.90 -26.88 8.50
CA SER A 77 4.43 -25.55 8.27
C SER A 77 4.87 -24.87 9.58
N PRO A 78 6.10 -24.36 9.66
CA PRO A 78 6.57 -23.60 10.82
C PRO A 78 5.67 -22.40 11.19
N TRP A 79 4.97 -21.82 10.21
CA TRP A 79 4.12 -20.67 10.38
C TRP A 79 2.79 -21.00 11.09
N THR A 80 2.28 -22.22 10.90
CA THR A 80 0.98 -22.67 11.47
C THR A 80 1.18 -23.54 12.71
N MET A 81 2.41 -23.83 13.10
CA MET A 81 2.72 -24.65 14.27
C MET A 81 2.17 -24.05 15.57
N LEU A 82 2.16 -22.73 15.70
CA LEU A 82 1.61 -22.05 16.87
C LEU A 82 0.09 -22.22 16.97
N ASP A 83 -0.62 -22.19 15.85
CA ASP A 83 -2.06 -22.42 15.82
C ASP A 83 -2.38 -23.85 16.27
N PHE A 84 -1.56 -24.83 15.85
CA PHE A 84 -1.70 -26.21 16.33
C PHE A 84 -1.46 -26.32 17.84
N VAL A 85 -0.47 -25.62 18.39
CA VAL A 85 -0.22 -25.56 19.85
C VAL A 85 -1.44 -25.02 20.59
N VAL A 86 -2.10 -23.99 20.07
CA VAL A 86 -3.34 -23.45 20.66
C VAL A 86 -4.41 -24.53 20.70
N ILE A 87 -4.61 -25.27 19.62
CA ILE A 87 -5.60 -26.38 19.57
C ILE A 87 -5.29 -27.42 20.66
N VAL A 88 -4.04 -27.85 20.77
CA VAL A 88 -3.63 -28.84 21.76
C VAL A 88 -3.85 -28.34 23.20
N VAL A 89 -3.48 -27.09 23.49
CA VAL A 89 -3.65 -26.48 24.82
C VAL A 89 -5.13 -26.37 25.17
N VAL A 90 -5.99 -25.90 24.24
CA VAL A 90 -7.43 -25.78 24.45
C VAL A 90 -8.06 -27.15 24.73
N VAL A 91 -7.69 -28.18 23.96
CA VAL A 91 -8.18 -29.57 24.18
C VAL A 91 -7.72 -30.10 25.54
N ALA A 92 -6.46 -29.88 25.90
CA ALA A 92 -5.93 -30.33 27.20
C ALA A 92 -6.66 -29.65 28.38
N VAL A 93 -6.91 -28.34 28.30
CA VAL A 93 -7.68 -27.62 29.33
C VAL A 93 -9.14 -28.09 29.38
N ALA A 94 -9.76 -28.38 28.25
CA ALA A 94 -11.13 -28.90 28.19
C ALA A 94 -11.26 -30.26 28.91
N LEU A 95 -10.25 -31.11 28.75
CA LEU A 95 -10.21 -32.43 29.38
C LEU A 95 -9.83 -32.38 30.86
N ALA A 96 -8.93 -31.46 31.24
CA ALA A 96 -8.42 -31.40 32.62
C ALA A 96 -9.32 -30.60 33.57
N TYR A 97 -10.01 -29.58 33.08
CA TYR A 97 -10.77 -28.64 33.92
C TYR A 97 -12.23 -28.53 33.50
N SER A 98 -12.51 -27.79 32.45
CA SER A 98 -13.86 -27.60 31.92
C SER A 98 -13.87 -26.96 30.54
N LEU A 99 -14.99 -27.11 29.84
CA LEU A 99 -15.19 -26.50 28.51
C LEU A 99 -15.19 -24.96 28.55
N ILE A 100 -15.69 -24.40 29.68
CA ILE A 100 -15.72 -22.94 29.89
C ILE A 100 -14.30 -22.40 30.06
N ALA A 101 -13.46 -23.08 30.88
CA ALA A 101 -12.06 -22.71 31.05
C ALA A 101 -11.28 -22.83 29.72
N ALA A 102 -11.52 -23.87 28.96
CA ALA A 102 -10.92 -24.07 27.64
C ALA A 102 -11.25 -22.93 26.67
N SER A 103 -12.52 -22.49 26.65
CA SER A 103 -12.94 -21.35 25.83
C SER A 103 -12.24 -20.05 26.23
N ALA A 104 -12.10 -19.78 27.52
CA ALA A 104 -11.41 -18.58 28.01
C ALA A 104 -9.91 -18.60 27.63
N VAL A 105 -9.24 -19.74 27.82
CA VAL A 105 -7.83 -19.93 27.44
C VAL A 105 -7.66 -19.82 25.91
N GLY A 106 -8.57 -20.40 25.11
CA GLY A 106 -8.54 -20.32 23.66
C GLY A 106 -8.64 -18.86 23.16
N ILE A 107 -9.58 -18.10 23.71
CA ILE A 107 -9.74 -16.69 23.38
C ILE A 107 -8.49 -15.88 23.77
N ALA A 108 -7.94 -16.11 24.96
CA ALA A 108 -6.74 -15.41 25.43
C ALA A 108 -5.52 -15.70 24.52
N LEU A 109 -5.31 -16.98 24.16
CA LEU A 109 -4.23 -17.37 23.26
C LEU A 109 -4.41 -16.84 21.85
N ALA A 110 -5.62 -16.91 21.30
CA ALA A 110 -5.94 -16.36 19.98
C ALA A 110 -5.70 -14.84 19.95
N MET A 111 -6.11 -14.12 20.99
CA MET A 111 -5.86 -12.69 21.13
C MET A 111 -4.36 -12.39 21.23
N PHE A 112 -3.61 -13.17 22.00
CA PHE A 112 -2.15 -13.04 22.11
C PHE A 112 -1.46 -13.25 20.77
N LEU A 113 -1.82 -14.30 20.02
CA LEU A 113 -1.25 -14.56 18.71
C LEU A 113 -1.61 -13.47 17.70
N PHE A 114 -2.84 -12.98 17.72
CA PHE A 114 -3.27 -11.85 16.89
C PHE A 114 -2.45 -10.59 17.16
N ILE A 115 -2.25 -10.23 18.44
CA ILE A 115 -1.42 -9.08 18.82
C ILE A 115 0.02 -9.29 18.35
N ARG A 116 0.58 -10.49 18.57
CA ARG A 116 1.93 -10.82 18.11
C ARG A 116 2.08 -10.68 16.60
N GLU A 117 1.12 -11.17 15.83
CA GLU A 117 1.13 -11.05 14.37
C GLU A 117 1.10 -9.60 13.92
N GLN A 118 0.29 -8.76 14.56
CA GLN A 118 0.25 -7.31 14.28
C GLN A 118 1.59 -6.63 14.59
N LEU A 119 2.29 -7.06 15.63
CA LEU A 119 3.59 -6.49 16.04
C LEU A 119 4.75 -6.99 15.16
N THR A 120 4.66 -8.17 14.59
CA THR A 120 5.73 -8.77 13.75
C THR A 120 5.63 -8.41 12.27
N GLY A 121 4.53 -7.79 11.86
CA GLY A 121 4.36 -7.31 10.49
C GLY A 121 5.46 -6.30 10.11
N THR A 122 6.08 -6.48 8.94
CA THR A 122 7.07 -5.51 8.43
C THR A 122 6.37 -4.24 7.99
N LEU A 123 6.65 -3.14 8.68
CA LEU A 123 6.08 -1.83 8.38
C LEU A 123 6.68 -1.23 7.11
N ILE A 124 7.98 -1.44 6.90
CA ILE A 124 8.69 -0.97 5.72
C ILE A 124 8.71 -2.11 4.71
N ARG A 125 7.99 -1.93 3.62
CA ARG A 125 7.95 -2.87 2.51
C ARG A 125 9.23 -2.82 1.68
N ASN A 126 9.65 -1.59 1.37
CA ASN A 126 10.80 -1.32 0.53
C ASN A 126 11.54 -0.09 1.02
N LYS A 127 12.86 -0.16 1.00
CA LYS A 127 13.76 0.92 1.35
C LYS A 127 14.72 1.08 0.19
N VAL A 128 14.67 2.21 -0.50
CA VAL A 128 15.43 2.47 -1.73
C VAL A 128 16.11 3.83 -1.62
N GLU A 129 17.36 3.87 -2.00
CA GLU A 129 18.08 5.15 -2.15
C GLU A 129 17.65 5.88 -3.42
N GLY A 130 17.71 7.20 -3.38
CA GLY A 130 17.39 8.03 -4.54
C GLY A 130 18.30 7.79 -5.75
N SER A 131 19.50 7.25 -5.54
CA SER A 131 20.42 6.83 -6.61
C SER A 131 19.94 5.59 -7.38
N ALA A 132 19.06 4.79 -6.78
CA ALA A 132 18.54 3.55 -7.38
C ALA A 132 17.09 3.69 -7.89
N ARG A 133 16.45 4.83 -7.67
CA ARG A 133 15.08 5.07 -8.10
C ARG A 133 14.87 6.50 -8.56
N PHE A 134 14.54 6.64 -9.83
CA PHE A 134 14.29 7.91 -10.49
C PHE A 134 12.83 8.11 -10.83
N SER A 135 12.44 9.39 -10.98
CA SER A 135 11.12 9.76 -11.50
C SER A 135 10.99 9.36 -12.97
N LYS A 136 9.77 9.42 -13.48
CA LYS A 136 9.48 9.20 -14.91
C LYS A 136 9.86 10.38 -15.80
N ARG A 137 10.41 11.42 -15.23
CA ARG A 137 10.88 12.57 -15.98
C ARG A 137 12.07 12.18 -16.83
N VAL A 138 12.05 12.58 -18.10
CA VAL A 138 13.20 12.46 -18.98
C VAL A 138 14.22 13.53 -18.57
N ARG A 139 15.43 13.10 -18.24
CA ARG A 139 16.55 13.95 -17.81
C ARG A 139 17.67 13.90 -18.83
N LEU A 140 18.46 14.96 -18.90
CA LEU A 140 19.69 14.95 -19.70
C LEU A 140 20.74 14.00 -19.08
N GLY A 141 21.66 13.48 -19.89
CA GLY A 141 22.68 12.54 -19.43
C GLY A 141 23.49 13.05 -18.24
N HIS A 142 23.93 14.31 -18.29
CA HIS A 142 24.66 14.93 -17.18
C HIS A 142 23.82 15.18 -15.91
N GLU A 143 22.50 15.41 -16.06
CA GLU A 143 21.58 15.51 -14.92
C GLU A 143 21.42 14.15 -14.24
N MET A 144 21.30 13.08 -15.04
CA MET A 144 21.22 11.71 -14.53
C MET A 144 22.49 11.33 -13.76
N GLU A 145 23.68 11.62 -14.32
CA GLU A 145 24.94 11.36 -13.64
C GLU A 145 25.03 12.09 -12.28
N LEU A 146 24.56 13.33 -12.23
CA LEU A 146 24.50 14.09 -10.99
C LEU A 146 23.52 13.48 -9.97
N LEU A 147 22.36 13.05 -10.43
CA LEU A 147 21.35 12.39 -9.58
C LEU A 147 21.84 11.04 -9.06
N GLU A 148 22.56 10.26 -9.86
CA GLU A 148 23.20 9.03 -9.42
C GLU A 148 24.24 9.29 -8.32
N ARG A 149 25.09 10.31 -8.48
CA ARG A 149 26.13 10.67 -7.50
C ARG A 149 25.57 11.24 -6.20
N ARG A 150 24.51 12.05 -6.26
CA ARG A 150 23.92 12.74 -5.10
C ARG A 150 22.65 12.10 -4.56
N GLY A 151 22.14 11.08 -5.24
CA GLY A 151 20.91 10.38 -4.88
C GLY A 151 20.99 9.69 -3.52
N GLU A 152 22.19 9.38 -3.03
CA GLU A 152 22.40 8.86 -1.67
C GLU A 152 21.91 9.82 -0.58
N ARG A 153 21.76 11.12 -0.87
CA ARG A 153 21.16 12.09 0.07
C ARG A 153 19.66 11.90 0.26
N THR A 154 19.03 11.03 -0.53
CA THR A 154 17.60 10.73 -0.52
C THR A 154 17.36 9.30 -0.12
N ILE A 155 16.41 9.08 0.79
CA ILE A 155 15.89 7.77 1.13
C ILE A 155 14.38 7.72 0.85
N ILE A 156 13.94 6.67 0.17
CA ILE A 156 12.54 6.43 -0.16
C ILE A 156 12.09 5.19 0.62
N LEU A 157 11.07 5.33 1.45
CA LEU A 157 10.51 4.29 2.28
C LEU A 157 9.05 4.05 1.88
N GLU A 158 8.77 2.87 1.35
CA GLU A 158 7.41 2.44 1.07
C GLU A 158 6.82 1.80 2.33
N LEU A 159 5.91 2.50 3.00
CA LEU A 159 5.25 2.02 4.20
C LEU A 159 4.02 1.17 3.87
N GLN A 160 3.73 0.18 4.72
CA GLN A 160 2.56 -0.69 4.58
C GLN A 160 1.95 -1.06 5.94
N GLY A 161 0.68 -1.51 5.91
CA GLY A 161 -0.01 -1.99 7.11
C GLY A 161 -0.46 -0.87 8.03
N SER A 162 -0.50 -1.14 9.33
CA SER A 162 -1.01 -0.23 10.34
C SER A 162 0.11 0.48 11.08
N LEU A 163 0.06 1.80 11.11
CA LEU A 163 0.93 2.67 11.90
C LEU A 163 0.26 2.94 13.25
N PHE A 164 0.75 2.29 14.30
CA PHE A 164 0.19 2.42 15.65
C PHE A 164 1.29 2.29 16.72
N PHE A 165 0.92 2.45 17.97
CA PHE A 165 1.85 2.37 19.10
C PHE A 165 2.82 1.17 19.03
N GLY A 166 2.30 -0.02 18.68
CA GLY A 166 3.13 -1.25 18.62
C GLY A 166 4.14 -1.29 17.48
N THR A 167 3.96 -0.51 16.41
CA THR A 167 4.90 -0.42 15.28
C THR A 167 5.80 0.82 15.33
N LYS A 168 5.61 1.69 16.35
CA LYS A 168 6.36 2.93 16.52
C LYS A 168 7.88 2.69 16.61
N ASP A 169 8.30 1.78 17.47
CA ASP A 169 9.71 1.50 17.69
C ASP A 169 10.39 0.90 16.47
N GLN A 170 9.65 0.07 15.72
CA GLN A 170 10.13 -0.52 14.48
C GLN A 170 10.38 0.55 13.40
N LEU A 171 9.45 1.51 13.26
CA LEU A 171 9.59 2.63 12.33
C LEU A 171 10.77 3.53 12.75
N PHE A 172 10.84 3.89 14.03
CA PHE A 172 11.89 4.76 14.56
C PHE A 172 13.28 4.14 14.38
N THR A 173 13.48 2.91 14.83
CA THR A 173 14.75 2.19 14.70
C THR A 173 15.22 2.07 13.23
N SER A 174 14.27 1.91 12.32
CA SER A 174 14.58 1.82 10.88
C SER A 174 14.93 3.17 10.25
N LEU A 175 14.35 4.26 10.78
CA LEU A 175 14.55 5.63 10.28
C LEU A 175 15.73 6.33 10.95
N GLU A 176 16.00 6.07 12.21
CA GLU A 176 17.04 6.77 13.00
C GLU A 176 18.40 6.87 12.31
N PRO A 177 18.97 5.78 11.71
CA PRO A 177 20.24 5.89 10.99
C PRO A 177 20.14 6.78 9.75
N GLU A 178 18.99 6.82 9.10
CA GLU A 178 18.75 7.63 7.89
C GLU A 178 18.53 9.10 8.23
N LEU A 179 17.84 9.38 9.34
CA LEU A 179 17.56 10.74 9.80
C LEU A 179 18.85 11.53 10.03
N SER A 180 19.94 10.86 10.42
CA SER A 180 21.23 11.51 10.66
C SER A 180 22.02 11.83 9.37
N GLN A 181 21.78 11.13 8.28
CA GLN A 181 22.61 11.17 7.07
C GLN A 181 21.90 11.76 5.85
N ARG A 182 20.56 11.61 5.76
CA ARG A 182 19.81 11.99 4.58
C ARG A 182 19.28 13.42 4.65
N THR A 183 19.24 14.09 3.51
CA THR A 183 18.64 15.43 3.37
C THR A 183 17.17 15.33 2.98
N TYR A 184 16.79 14.30 2.23
CA TYR A 184 15.43 14.08 1.76
C TYR A 184 14.94 12.71 2.23
N VAL A 185 13.88 12.69 3.05
CA VAL A 185 13.22 11.47 3.52
C VAL A 185 11.83 11.41 2.89
N VAL A 186 11.61 10.47 1.98
CA VAL A 186 10.34 10.27 1.29
C VAL A 186 9.60 9.09 1.90
N LEU A 187 8.38 9.33 2.40
CA LEU A 187 7.50 8.32 2.97
C LEU A 187 6.30 8.09 2.04
N ASP A 188 6.25 6.93 1.39
CA ASP A 188 5.10 6.54 0.59
C ASP A 188 4.05 5.84 1.44
N MET A 189 2.91 6.51 1.62
CA MET A 189 1.81 6.10 2.48
C MET A 189 0.69 5.33 1.76
N ARG A 190 0.82 5.06 0.46
CA ARG A 190 -0.25 4.44 -0.36
C ARG A 190 -0.75 3.09 0.14
N ARG A 191 0.09 2.34 0.88
CA ARG A 191 -0.23 1.01 1.41
C ARG A 191 -0.48 1.00 2.91
N VAL A 192 -0.49 2.17 3.54
CA VAL A 192 -0.82 2.32 4.95
C VAL A 192 -2.33 2.16 5.12
N GLN A 193 -2.74 1.23 5.97
CA GLN A 193 -4.15 0.87 6.18
C GLN A 193 -4.79 1.66 7.33
N SER A 194 -4.01 2.00 8.34
CA SER A 194 -4.47 2.81 9.46
C SER A 194 -3.31 3.60 10.07
N VAL A 195 -3.64 4.75 10.66
CA VAL A 195 -2.70 5.60 11.39
C VAL A 195 -3.37 6.02 12.69
N ASP A 196 -2.73 5.78 13.82
CA ASP A 196 -3.21 6.27 15.10
C ASP A 196 -2.52 7.59 15.51
N VAL A 197 -3.01 8.20 16.57
CA VAL A 197 -2.47 9.46 17.11
C VAL A 197 -1.01 9.32 17.55
N THR A 198 -0.63 8.16 18.07
CA THR A 198 0.74 7.90 18.52
C THR A 198 1.74 7.87 17.37
N ALA A 199 1.31 7.28 16.25
CA ALA A 199 2.11 7.28 15.01
C ALA A 199 2.29 8.68 14.44
N VAL A 200 1.23 9.53 14.48
CA VAL A 200 1.36 10.92 14.03
C VAL A 200 2.31 11.72 14.93
N HIS A 201 2.26 11.51 16.24
CA HIS A 201 3.24 12.13 17.16
C HIS A 201 4.69 11.71 16.84
N LEU A 202 4.92 10.42 16.52
CA LEU A 202 6.24 9.98 16.09
C LEU A 202 6.68 10.67 14.79
N LEU A 203 5.80 10.75 13.80
CA LEU A 203 6.09 11.45 12.55
C LEU A 203 6.36 12.94 12.78
N SER A 204 5.70 13.56 13.78
CA SER A 204 6.01 14.95 14.19
C SER A 204 7.42 15.05 14.80
N GLN A 205 7.82 14.12 15.65
CA GLN A 205 9.19 14.10 16.20
C GLN A 205 10.24 13.92 15.10
N ILE A 206 9.97 13.04 14.12
CA ILE A 206 10.83 12.86 12.96
C ILE A 206 10.92 14.14 12.14
N LYS A 207 9.79 14.80 11.88
CA LYS A 207 9.72 16.10 11.22
C LYS A 207 10.59 17.13 11.94
N ASP A 208 10.41 17.27 13.24
CA ASP A 208 11.13 18.27 14.04
C ASP A 208 12.65 18.04 13.97
N SER A 209 13.09 16.79 14.10
CA SER A 209 14.51 16.42 13.95
C SER A 209 15.08 16.72 12.55
N LEU A 210 14.30 16.51 11.49
CA LEU A 210 14.71 16.83 10.12
C LEU A 210 14.76 18.36 9.90
N VAL A 211 13.75 19.08 10.39
CA VAL A 211 13.65 20.53 10.30
C VAL A 211 14.84 21.23 10.99
N GLU A 212 15.23 20.78 12.18
CA GLU A 212 16.41 21.32 12.90
C GLU A 212 17.69 21.21 12.08
N ARG A 213 17.79 20.24 11.18
CA ARG A 213 18.95 20.01 10.31
C ARG A 213 18.80 20.61 8.91
N GLY A 214 17.69 21.30 8.62
CA GLY A 214 17.41 21.81 7.28
C GLY A 214 17.08 20.72 6.25
N ALA A 215 16.73 19.50 6.70
CA ALA A 215 16.33 18.38 5.86
C ALA A 215 14.82 18.41 5.59
N PHE A 216 14.37 17.64 4.58
CA PHE A 216 13.01 17.63 4.12
C PHE A 216 12.31 16.29 4.43
N LEU A 217 11.07 16.37 4.89
CA LEU A 217 10.16 15.23 5.00
C LEU A 217 9.12 15.31 3.90
N VAL A 218 9.07 14.30 3.06
CA VAL A 218 8.21 14.28 1.88
C VAL A 218 7.22 13.12 2.01
N PHE A 219 5.93 13.43 1.96
CA PHE A 219 4.87 12.43 1.97
C PHE A 219 4.29 12.23 0.57
N SER A 220 3.97 10.99 0.23
CA SER A 220 3.21 10.67 -0.97
C SER A 220 2.04 9.73 -0.67
N GLY A 221 0.96 9.84 -1.45
CA GLY A 221 -0.17 8.93 -1.36
C GLY A 221 -1.07 9.10 -0.13
N LEU A 222 -1.20 10.31 0.41
CA LEU A 222 -2.05 10.59 1.58
C LEU A 222 -3.55 10.63 1.27
N ALA A 223 -3.94 10.72 0.01
CA ALA A 223 -5.32 10.99 -0.41
C ALA A 223 -6.27 9.78 -0.33
N HIS A 224 -5.76 8.58 0.03
CA HIS A 224 -6.63 7.42 0.15
C HIS A 224 -7.44 7.44 1.46
N THR A 225 -8.68 6.96 1.38
CA THR A 225 -9.59 6.90 2.51
C THR A 225 -9.25 5.69 3.38
N LEU A 226 -9.05 5.93 4.67
CA LEU A 226 -8.88 4.89 5.67
C LEU A 226 -10.20 4.14 5.95
N PRO A 227 -10.17 2.93 6.53
CA PRO A 227 -11.39 2.17 6.87
C PRO A 227 -12.36 2.92 7.79
N ASN A 228 -11.89 3.91 8.55
CA ASN A 228 -12.71 4.78 9.40
C ASN A 228 -13.39 5.95 8.64
N GLY A 229 -13.29 6.01 7.32
CA GLY A 229 -13.88 7.03 6.46
C GLY A 229 -13.13 8.36 6.39
N ARG A 230 -12.00 8.52 7.12
CA ARG A 230 -11.15 9.71 7.07
C ARG A 230 -9.96 9.50 6.13
N THR A 231 -9.41 10.57 5.61
CA THR A 231 -8.14 10.52 4.86
C THR A 231 -6.95 10.72 5.80
N ILE A 232 -5.79 10.15 5.44
CA ILE A 232 -4.55 10.42 6.19
C ILE A 232 -4.20 11.91 6.12
N ALA A 233 -4.49 12.55 5.00
CA ALA A 233 -4.24 13.98 4.80
C ALA A 233 -5.02 14.85 5.81
N GLU A 234 -6.28 14.52 6.08
CA GLU A 234 -7.10 15.22 7.10
C GLU A 234 -6.50 15.05 8.51
N LEU A 235 -6.09 13.84 8.86
CA LEU A 235 -5.49 13.55 10.15
C LEU A 235 -4.17 14.33 10.33
N PHE A 236 -3.31 14.35 9.32
CA PHE A 236 -2.04 15.07 9.35
C PHE A 236 -2.23 16.59 9.40
N SER A 237 -3.24 17.10 8.71
CA SER A 237 -3.60 18.53 8.78
C SER A 237 -4.12 18.94 10.16
N GLN A 238 -4.99 18.11 10.76
CA GLN A 238 -5.53 18.36 12.11
C GLN A 238 -4.44 18.38 13.20
N MET A 239 -3.36 17.60 13.00
CA MET A 239 -2.23 17.53 13.92
C MET A 239 -1.06 18.43 13.51
N GLU A 240 -1.28 19.37 12.59
CA GLU A 240 -0.29 20.36 12.11
C GLU A 240 1.01 19.74 11.54
N LEU A 241 0.97 18.46 11.17
CA LEU A 241 2.14 17.77 10.63
C LEU A 241 2.55 18.33 9.26
N THR A 242 1.58 18.72 8.44
CA THR A 242 1.78 19.18 7.05
C THR A 242 1.71 20.69 6.88
N THR A 243 1.26 21.42 7.88
CA THR A 243 1.01 22.89 7.78
C THR A 243 2.08 23.74 8.45
N ALA A 244 2.89 23.19 9.35
CA ALA A 244 3.77 23.94 10.25
C ALA A 244 5.16 24.25 9.69
N SER A 245 5.57 23.74 8.52
CA SER A 245 6.95 23.94 8.01
C SER A 245 7.03 23.80 6.50
N ASP A 246 7.83 24.69 5.90
CA ASP A 246 8.19 24.61 4.46
C ASP A 246 9.01 23.37 4.10
N GLN A 247 9.60 22.68 5.07
CA GLN A 247 10.38 21.45 4.88
C GLN A 247 9.51 20.18 4.82
N VAL A 248 8.20 20.30 5.03
CA VAL A 248 7.28 19.19 4.80
C VAL A 248 6.55 19.39 3.47
N LYS A 249 6.67 18.43 2.59
CA LYS A 249 6.01 18.45 1.27
C LYS A 249 5.08 17.24 1.13
N VAL A 250 3.96 17.43 0.46
CA VAL A 250 2.94 16.39 0.24
C VAL A 250 2.64 16.30 -1.24
N PHE A 251 2.67 15.09 -1.77
CA PHE A 251 2.39 14.79 -3.16
C PHE A 251 1.32 13.70 -3.31
N ALA A 252 0.55 13.77 -4.38
CA ALA A 252 -0.47 12.77 -4.68
C ALA A 252 0.14 11.41 -5.01
N GLY A 253 1.28 11.40 -5.70
CA GLY A 253 1.99 10.19 -6.12
C GLY A 253 3.45 10.17 -5.70
N LEU A 254 4.02 8.96 -5.62
CA LEU A 254 5.44 8.79 -5.31
C LEU A 254 6.33 9.34 -6.42
N ASP A 255 5.89 9.23 -7.66
CA ASP A 255 6.64 9.72 -8.82
C ASP A 255 6.80 11.25 -8.78
N ASP A 256 5.72 11.98 -8.45
CA ASP A 256 5.74 13.43 -8.28
C ASP A 256 6.64 13.86 -7.09
N ALA A 257 6.65 13.06 -6.01
CA ALA A 257 7.50 13.30 -4.86
C ALA A 257 8.99 13.12 -5.20
N VAL A 258 9.32 12.08 -5.94
CA VAL A 258 10.69 11.80 -6.40
C VAL A 258 11.13 12.87 -7.40
N GLU A 259 10.27 13.25 -8.37
CA GLU A 259 10.56 14.33 -9.32
C GLU A 259 10.89 15.64 -8.61
N TRP A 260 10.12 15.98 -7.57
CA TRP A 260 10.38 17.19 -6.78
C TRP A 260 11.74 17.12 -6.07
N VAL A 261 12.08 15.97 -5.45
CA VAL A 261 13.38 15.77 -4.79
C VAL A 261 14.53 15.88 -5.79
N GLU A 262 14.40 15.26 -6.96
CA GLU A 262 15.39 15.39 -8.05
C GLU A 262 15.56 16.84 -8.47
N ASP A 263 14.47 17.59 -8.61
CA ASP A 263 14.52 19.01 -8.96
C ASP A 263 15.22 19.86 -7.88
N GLN A 264 15.07 19.52 -6.59
CA GLN A 264 15.81 20.16 -5.51
C GLN A 264 17.30 19.86 -5.60
N ILE A 265 17.69 18.58 -5.79
CA ILE A 265 19.09 18.16 -5.93
C ILE A 265 19.75 18.85 -7.14
N LEU A 266 19.04 18.89 -8.27
CA LEU A 266 19.50 19.59 -9.48
C LEU A 266 19.50 21.10 -9.25
N GLY A 267 18.49 21.67 -8.59
CA GLY A 267 18.37 23.07 -8.28
C GLY A 267 19.50 23.58 -7.37
N GLU A 268 19.86 22.81 -6.33
CA GLU A 268 21.05 23.12 -5.51
C GLU A 268 22.33 23.17 -6.34
N SER A 269 22.42 22.35 -7.38
CA SER A 269 23.54 22.34 -8.33
C SER A 269 23.38 23.43 -9.40
N LEU A 270 22.16 23.81 -9.72
CA LEU A 270 21.75 24.75 -10.76
C LEU A 270 21.47 26.15 -10.21
N LEU A 271 21.48 26.40 -8.91
CA LEU A 271 21.62 27.80 -8.42
C LEU A 271 22.89 28.44 -8.95
N VAL A 272 23.88 27.65 -9.29
CA VAL A 272 25.03 28.03 -10.12
C VAL A 272 24.64 28.08 -11.62
N ALA A 273 23.64 27.37 -12.08
CA ALA A 273 23.22 27.23 -13.48
C ALA A 273 21.91 27.95 -13.84
N ALA A 274 21.20 28.55 -12.86
CA ALA A 274 19.96 29.31 -13.12
C ALA A 274 20.20 30.60 -13.91
N GLU A 275 21.47 31.04 -14.02
CA GLU A 275 21.91 32.08 -14.91
C GLU A 275 22.36 31.54 -16.28
N LEU A 276 22.27 30.23 -16.53
CA LEU A 276 22.62 29.68 -17.84
C LEU A 276 21.75 30.27 -18.93
N PRO A 277 22.36 30.82 -20.00
CA PRO A 277 21.60 31.25 -21.17
C PRO A 277 20.79 30.09 -21.76
N PRO A 278 19.76 30.39 -22.56
CA PRO A 278 19.04 29.34 -23.28
C PRO A 278 20.03 28.48 -24.07
N LEU A 279 19.82 27.15 -24.03
CA LEU A 279 20.69 26.21 -24.77
C LEU A 279 20.68 26.55 -26.26
N GLU A 280 21.84 26.60 -26.86
CA GLU A 280 21.95 26.77 -28.31
C GLU A 280 21.64 25.43 -28.99
N ILE A 281 21.14 25.46 -30.23
CA ILE A 281 20.60 24.25 -30.90
C ILE A 281 21.70 23.21 -31.12
N TYR A 282 22.92 23.66 -31.40
CA TYR A 282 24.09 22.79 -31.57
C TYR A 282 24.57 22.15 -30.26
N GLU A 283 24.18 22.67 -29.12
CA GLU A 283 24.48 22.10 -27.78
C GLU A 283 23.49 21.00 -27.38
N MET A 284 22.37 20.87 -28.09
CA MET A 284 21.38 19.83 -27.81
C MET A 284 21.91 18.47 -28.25
N GLU A 285 21.78 17.46 -27.37
CA GLU A 285 22.24 16.09 -27.63
C GLU A 285 21.68 15.52 -28.95
N LEU A 286 20.43 15.87 -29.27
CA LEU A 286 19.76 15.49 -30.52
C LEU A 286 20.56 15.86 -31.78
N PHE A 287 21.40 16.89 -31.73
CA PHE A 287 22.09 17.47 -32.88
C PHE A 287 23.60 17.35 -32.82
N GLN A 288 24.17 16.70 -31.79
CA GLN A 288 25.63 16.59 -31.62
C GLN A 288 26.38 15.96 -32.80
N ASP A 289 25.72 15.00 -33.49
CA ASP A 289 26.28 14.32 -34.65
C ASP A 289 25.81 14.91 -36.00
N SER A 290 25.14 16.07 -35.98
CA SER A 290 24.60 16.68 -37.18
C SER A 290 25.67 17.52 -37.90
N LYS A 291 25.60 17.53 -39.23
CA LYS A 291 26.50 18.39 -40.04
C LYS A 291 26.12 19.85 -39.84
N GLU A 292 27.16 20.71 -39.79
CA GLU A 292 27.00 22.15 -39.58
C GLU A 292 26.06 22.81 -40.61
N GLU A 293 26.15 22.43 -41.87
CA GLU A 293 25.29 22.92 -42.94
C GLU A 293 23.80 22.60 -42.67
N ALA A 294 23.50 21.40 -42.15
CA ALA A 294 22.15 21.00 -41.83
C ALA A 294 21.59 21.76 -40.62
N LEU A 295 22.43 22.06 -39.64
CA LEU A 295 22.07 22.86 -38.47
C LEU A 295 21.76 24.31 -38.85
N ILE A 296 22.54 24.92 -39.75
CA ILE A 296 22.26 26.27 -40.24
C ILE A 296 20.89 26.31 -40.93
N ALA A 297 20.62 25.37 -41.84
CA ALA A 297 19.35 25.29 -42.53
C ALA A 297 18.15 25.03 -41.55
N LEU A 298 18.36 24.22 -40.50
CA LEU A 298 17.37 23.98 -39.47
C LEU A 298 17.06 25.27 -38.68
N VAL A 299 18.10 26.01 -38.27
CA VAL A 299 17.93 27.25 -37.48
C VAL A 299 17.13 28.30 -38.26
N GLU A 300 17.27 28.38 -39.60
CA GLU A 300 16.48 29.26 -40.45
C GLU A 300 14.99 28.91 -40.48
N CYS A 301 14.65 27.61 -40.25
CA CYS A 301 13.26 27.13 -40.19
C CYS A 301 12.61 27.22 -38.81
N LEU A 302 13.35 27.58 -37.75
CA LEU A 302 12.85 27.58 -36.38
C LEU A 302 12.29 28.94 -35.99
N GLU A 303 11.11 28.89 -35.37
CA GLU A 303 10.50 30.05 -34.74
C GLU A 303 10.72 30.00 -33.23
N ARG A 304 11.15 31.11 -32.65
CA ARG A 304 11.31 31.25 -31.21
C ARG A 304 9.96 31.58 -30.55
N ARG A 305 9.53 30.71 -29.63
CA ARG A 305 8.30 30.88 -28.86
C ARG A 305 8.61 30.93 -27.36
N SER A 306 8.02 31.88 -26.64
CA SER A 306 8.06 31.96 -25.20
C SER A 306 6.69 31.67 -24.64
N VAL A 307 6.60 30.74 -23.69
CA VAL A 307 5.36 30.29 -23.05
C VAL A 307 5.47 30.64 -21.56
N ALA A 308 4.43 31.24 -20.97
CA ALA A 308 4.43 31.55 -19.55
C ALA A 308 4.30 30.28 -18.69
N LYS A 309 4.61 30.41 -17.41
CA LYS A 309 4.46 29.31 -16.46
C LYS A 309 3.00 28.88 -16.40
N ASP A 310 2.77 27.57 -16.45
CA ASP A 310 1.48 26.91 -16.40
C ASP A 310 0.58 27.10 -17.65
N ASP A 311 1.07 27.79 -18.68
CA ASP A 311 0.40 27.87 -19.98
C ASP A 311 0.57 26.56 -20.77
N ARG A 312 -0.41 26.27 -21.63
CA ARG A 312 -0.38 25.09 -22.48
C ARG A 312 0.37 25.36 -23.79
N VAL A 313 1.28 24.46 -24.12
CA VAL A 313 2.00 24.46 -25.39
C VAL A 313 1.11 23.95 -26.52
N PHE A 314 0.37 22.87 -26.29
CA PHE A 314 -0.65 22.28 -27.14
C PHE A 314 -1.62 21.42 -26.29
N SER A 315 -2.71 21.00 -26.89
CA SER A 315 -3.72 20.15 -26.27
C SER A 315 -3.99 18.89 -27.08
N ALA A 316 -4.53 17.86 -26.41
CA ALA A 316 -5.00 16.66 -27.10
C ALA A 316 -6.02 17.02 -28.19
N GLY A 317 -5.82 16.49 -29.40
CA GLY A 317 -6.65 16.77 -30.57
C GLY A 317 -6.16 17.90 -31.46
N ASP A 318 -5.16 18.70 -31.04
CA ASP A 318 -4.57 19.73 -31.87
C ASP A 318 -3.83 19.14 -33.10
N ALA A 319 -3.66 19.95 -34.14
CA ALA A 319 -2.88 19.58 -35.32
C ALA A 319 -1.41 19.35 -34.92
N ALA A 320 -0.81 18.30 -35.47
CA ALA A 320 0.57 17.92 -35.16
C ALA A 320 1.54 18.34 -36.28
N ASP A 321 1.53 19.62 -36.62
CA ASP A 321 2.33 20.24 -37.65
C ASP A 321 3.65 20.85 -37.18
N GLN A 322 3.89 20.87 -35.86
CA GLN A 322 5.03 21.48 -35.23
C GLN A 322 5.72 20.53 -34.26
N LEU A 323 7.05 20.66 -34.17
CA LEU A 323 7.92 20.05 -33.18
C LEU A 323 8.47 21.17 -32.29
N TYR A 324 8.49 20.97 -30.96
CA TYR A 324 8.98 21.95 -30.04
C TYR A 324 10.29 21.48 -29.39
N LEU A 325 11.34 22.30 -29.53
CA LEU A 325 12.66 22.10 -28.89
C LEU A 325 12.71 22.98 -27.62
N ILE A 326 13.01 22.38 -26.49
CA ILE A 326 13.02 23.08 -25.20
C ILE A 326 14.42 23.64 -24.95
N ARG A 327 14.63 24.93 -25.22
CA ARG A 327 15.91 25.59 -24.94
C ARG A 327 16.08 26.00 -23.48
N LYS A 328 14.97 26.29 -22.77
CA LYS A 328 14.94 26.68 -21.35
C LYS A 328 13.62 26.30 -20.71
N GLY A 329 13.65 25.86 -19.45
CA GLY A 329 12.47 25.45 -18.71
C GLY A 329 12.10 23.96 -18.89
N ALA A 330 10.84 23.64 -18.65
CA ALA A 330 10.34 22.28 -18.77
C ALA A 330 8.89 22.25 -19.27
N VAL A 331 8.52 21.19 -19.97
CA VAL A 331 7.15 20.92 -20.47
C VAL A 331 6.64 19.63 -19.90
N ARG A 332 5.49 19.69 -19.22
CA ARG A 332 4.82 18.53 -18.62
C ARG A 332 3.75 17.98 -19.56
N ILE A 333 3.84 16.69 -19.87
CA ILE A 333 2.82 15.98 -20.62
C ILE A 333 1.81 15.35 -19.67
N SER A 334 0.54 15.71 -19.85
CA SER A 334 -0.57 15.21 -19.05
C SER A 334 -1.65 14.63 -19.96
N VAL A 335 -2.11 13.43 -19.65
CA VAL A 335 -3.18 12.78 -20.42
C VAL A 335 -4.49 12.87 -19.64
N PRO A 336 -5.58 13.39 -20.25
CA PRO A 336 -6.87 13.43 -19.58
C PRO A 336 -7.37 12.01 -19.26
N VAL A 337 -7.91 11.80 -18.08
CA VAL A 337 -8.49 10.52 -17.67
C VAL A 337 -9.97 10.53 -18.06
N PRO A 338 -10.45 9.62 -18.91
CA PRO A 338 -11.86 9.56 -19.30
C PRO A 338 -12.78 9.50 -18.08
N GLY A 339 -13.77 10.42 -17.99
CA GLY A 339 -14.75 10.47 -16.91
C GLY A 339 -14.28 11.07 -15.59
N LYS A 340 -13.14 11.75 -15.56
CA LYS A 340 -12.62 12.46 -14.37
C LYS A 340 -12.08 13.84 -14.74
N ASP A 341 -12.30 14.81 -13.87
CA ASP A 341 -11.85 16.20 -14.05
C ASP A 341 -10.35 16.43 -13.81
N PHE A 342 -9.55 15.36 -13.71
CA PHE A 342 -8.11 15.49 -13.57
C PHE A 342 -7.36 14.77 -14.68
N SER A 343 -6.23 15.33 -15.08
CA SER A 343 -5.28 14.73 -16.02
C SER A 343 -4.20 13.97 -15.26
N ARG A 344 -3.77 12.85 -15.80
CA ARG A 344 -2.66 12.07 -15.25
C ARG A 344 -1.36 12.54 -15.88
N HIS A 345 -0.46 13.03 -15.03
CA HIS A 345 0.91 13.32 -15.42
C HIS A 345 1.59 12.04 -15.94
N ARG A 346 2.24 12.14 -17.09
CA ARG A 346 2.95 11.01 -17.71
C ARG A 346 4.45 11.20 -17.75
N LEU A 347 4.91 12.32 -18.32
CA LEU A 347 6.30 12.63 -18.55
C LEU A 347 6.53 14.12 -18.39
N THR A 348 7.73 14.50 -17.95
CA THR A 348 8.22 15.89 -18.02
C THR A 348 9.48 15.91 -18.88
N TYR A 349 9.54 16.82 -19.82
CA TYR A 349 10.68 17.09 -20.69
C TYR A 349 11.36 18.36 -20.23
N GLY A 350 12.67 18.33 -20.14
CA GLY A 350 13.48 19.43 -19.66
C GLY A 350 14.22 20.20 -20.76
N ARG A 351 15.17 21.04 -20.35
CA ARG A 351 16.06 21.78 -21.24
C ARG A 351 16.90 20.80 -22.07
N GLY A 352 16.94 20.98 -23.39
CA GLY A 352 17.64 20.10 -24.34
C GLY A 352 16.76 19.02 -24.96
N ASP A 353 15.56 18.79 -24.40
CA ASP A 353 14.61 17.83 -24.94
C ASP A 353 13.73 18.43 -26.04
N PHE A 354 12.92 17.56 -26.67
CA PHE A 354 11.89 17.95 -27.63
C PHE A 354 10.54 17.30 -27.31
N VAL A 355 9.45 17.98 -27.66
CA VAL A 355 8.09 17.48 -27.47
C VAL A 355 7.29 17.54 -28.75
N GLY A 356 6.32 16.64 -28.86
CA GLY A 356 5.42 16.56 -30.00
C GLY A 356 5.95 15.73 -31.17
N GLY A 357 7.12 15.09 -31.07
CA GLY A 357 7.77 14.36 -32.18
C GLY A 357 6.95 13.19 -32.70
N MET A 358 6.33 12.40 -31.83
CA MET A 358 5.56 11.22 -32.27
C MET A 358 4.38 11.60 -33.17
N SER A 359 3.57 12.57 -32.75
CA SER A 359 2.43 13.05 -33.54
C SER A 359 2.89 13.76 -34.81
N PHE A 360 4.01 14.47 -34.79
CA PHE A 360 4.59 15.13 -35.94
C PHE A 360 5.02 14.12 -37.04
N ILE A 361 5.72 13.04 -36.64
CA ILE A 361 6.17 11.99 -37.59
C ILE A 361 5.01 11.21 -38.12
N THR A 362 4.04 10.83 -37.29
CA THR A 362 2.88 10.01 -37.70
C THR A 362 1.77 10.82 -38.40
N LYS A 363 1.87 12.15 -38.40
CA LYS A 363 0.84 13.09 -38.84
C LYS A 363 -0.55 12.82 -38.22
N ALA A 364 -0.55 12.27 -37.00
CA ALA A 364 -1.74 12.05 -36.18
C ALA A 364 -2.00 13.26 -35.26
N ALA A 365 -3.24 13.45 -34.84
CA ALA A 365 -3.57 14.49 -33.86
C ALA A 365 -2.79 14.29 -32.55
N ARG A 366 -2.56 15.37 -31.80
CA ARG A 366 -1.88 15.34 -30.50
C ARG A 366 -2.60 14.40 -29.52
N PHE A 367 -1.86 13.57 -28.80
CA PHE A 367 -2.42 12.62 -27.83
C PHE A 367 -2.58 13.22 -26.42
N SER A 368 -1.97 14.37 -26.13
CA SER A 368 -1.90 14.97 -24.81
C SER A 368 -1.82 16.47 -24.89
#